data_a39a4e6a9fd33d4d357d8391767cccb9
#
_entry.id   a39a4e6a9fd33d4d357d8391767cccb9
#
_cell.length_a   1.000
_cell.length_b   1.000
_cell.length_c   1.000
_cell.angle_alpha   90.00
_cell.angle_beta   90.00
_cell.angle_gamma   90.00
#
_symmetry.space_group_name_H-M   'P 1'
#
loop_
_entity.id
_entity.type
_entity.pdbx_description
1 polymer ?
#
loop_
_entity_poly.entity_id
_entity_poly.type
_entity_poly.pdbx_seq_one_letter_code
_entity_poly.pdbx_strand_id
1 'polypeptide(L)'
;MTRINPLYIILLFLTLFFISFYLVSNQKKLYLEKSLETIQLETKAKEYKDLSNSWKNEKYINKTLDEILKNLIFKNEKILKTATKESIKIKIETTDSRVLDNFLNRVLNKQLIIKKLELDKNFIILEVGTK
;
A
#
# COMPACT_ATOMS: atom_id res chain seq x y z
N MET A 1 -55.24 -44.22 23.44
CA MET A 1 -53.78 -44.01 23.57
C MET A 1 -53.15 -44.44 22.28
N THR A 2 -52.74 -43.47 21.46
CA THR A 2 -52.05 -43.70 20.20
C THR A 2 -50.63 -44.18 20.52
N ARG A 3 -50.32 -45.43 20.29
CA ARG A 3 -48.97 -45.99 20.43
C ARG A 3 -48.08 -45.38 19.29
N ILE A 4 -47.25 -44.42 19.64
CA ILE A 4 -46.26 -43.86 18.71
C ILE A 4 -45.32 -45.00 18.35
N ASN A 5 -45.26 -45.30 17.06
CA ASN A 5 -44.36 -46.33 16.54
C ASN A 5 -42.90 -45.89 16.80
N PRO A 6 -42.06 -46.69 17.47
CA PRO A 6 -40.67 -46.33 17.80
C PRO A 6 -39.84 -45.96 16.56
N LEU A 7 -40.25 -46.41 15.40
CA LEU A 7 -39.61 -46.10 14.13
C LEU A 7 -39.67 -44.59 13.78
N TYR A 8 -40.77 -43.90 14.14
CA TYR A 8 -40.89 -42.44 13.94
C TYR A 8 -39.95 -41.65 14.84
N ILE A 9 -39.69 -42.13 16.04
CA ILE A 9 -38.78 -41.50 17.00
C ILE A 9 -37.35 -41.59 16.46
N ILE A 10 -36.94 -42.74 15.95
CA ILE A 10 -35.62 -42.96 15.36
C ILE A 10 -35.45 -42.06 14.13
N LEU A 11 -36.48 -41.99 13.26
CA LEU A 11 -36.44 -41.14 12.07
C LEU A 11 -36.31 -39.66 12.44
N LEU A 12 -37.00 -39.19 13.47
CA LEU A 12 -36.92 -37.82 13.96
C LEU A 12 -35.50 -37.48 14.47
N PHE A 13 -34.89 -38.37 15.25
CA PHE A 13 -33.51 -38.16 15.69
C PHE A 13 -32.52 -38.11 14.54
N LEU A 14 -32.71 -38.93 13.53
CA LEU A 14 -31.85 -39.00 12.36
C LEU A 14 -31.97 -37.72 11.53
N THR A 15 -33.16 -37.17 11.34
CA THR A 15 -33.36 -35.89 10.65
C THR A 15 -32.75 -34.71 11.41
N LEU A 16 -32.92 -34.65 12.74
CA LEU A 16 -32.29 -33.64 13.58
C LEU A 16 -30.76 -33.70 13.52
N PHE A 17 -30.19 -34.90 13.47
CA PHE A 17 -28.75 -35.11 13.35
C PHE A 17 -28.22 -34.55 12.02
N PHE A 18 -28.89 -34.84 10.90
CA PHE A 18 -28.48 -34.32 9.59
C PHE A 18 -28.60 -32.81 9.49
N ILE A 19 -29.68 -32.23 10.04
CA ILE A 19 -29.85 -30.75 10.08
C ILE A 19 -28.75 -30.11 10.91
N SER A 20 -28.42 -30.65 12.07
CA SER A 20 -27.36 -30.16 12.94
C SER A 20 -26.00 -30.19 12.23
N PHE A 21 -25.70 -31.30 11.58
CA PHE A 21 -24.45 -31.46 10.84
C PHE A 21 -24.32 -30.44 9.65
N TYR A 22 -25.42 -30.22 8.95
CA TYR A 22 -25.47 -29.24 7.85
C TYR A 22 -25.25 -27.82 8.38
N LEU A 23 -25.87 -27.42 9.48
CA LEU A 23 -25.71 -26.12 10.10
C LEU A 23 -24.26 -25.87 10.54
N VAL A 24 -23.66 -26.86 11.22
CA VAL A 24 -22.26 -26.76 11.68
C VAL A 24 -21.29 -26.62 10.48
N SER A 25 -21.52 -27.39 9.41
CA SER A 25 -20.71 -27.32 8.20
C SER A 25 -20.76 -25.94 7.54
N ASN A 26 -21.96 -25.34 7.44
CA ASN A 26 -22.16 -24.01 6.90
C ASN A 26 -21.51 -22.90 7.77
N GLN A 27 -21.66 -23.00 9.09
CA GLN A 27 -21.01 -22.05 10.00
C GLN A 27 -19.49 -22.10 9.91
N LYS A 28 -18.91 -23.28 9.75
CA LYS A 28 -17.46 -23.44 9.58
C LYS A 28 -16.97 -22.78 8.30
N LYS A 29 -17.68 -22.89 7.18
CA LYS A 29 -17.34 -22.21 5.93
C LYS A 29 -17.39 -20.69 6.09
N LEU A 30 -18.47 -20.18 6.69
CA LEU A 30 -18.64 -18.74 6.93
C LEU A 30 -17.56 -18.19 7.86
N TYR A 31 -17.15 -18.94 8.88
CA TYR A 31 -16.08 -18.57 9.78
C TYR A 31 -14.73 -18.47 9.05
N LEU A 32 -14.42 -19.45 8.20
CA LEU A 32 -13.19 -19.44 7.38
C LEU A 32 -13.15 -18.25 6.44
N GLU A 33 -14.25 -17.94 5.76
CA GLU A 33 -14.36 -16.81 4.84
C GLU A 33 -14.13 -15.49 5.57
N LYS A 34 -14.82 -15.25 6.69
CA LYS A 34 -14.62 -14.06 7.53
C LYS A 34 -13.21 -13.96 8.10
N SER A 35 -12.59 -15.07 8.47
CA SER A 35 -11.21 -15.10 8.94
C SER A 35 -10.24 -14.65 7.84
N LEU A 36 -10.42 -15.11 6.60
CA LEU A 36 -9.62 -14.70 5.47
C LEU A 36 -9.80 -13.21 5.15
N GLU A 37 -11.03 -12.69 5.18
CA GLU A 37 -11.30 -11.27 4.99
C GLU A 37 -10.61 -10.43 6.07
N THR A 38 -10.64 -10.86 7.33
CA THR A 38 -9.98 -10.16 8.44
C THR A 38 -8.47 -10.09 8.21
N ILE A 39 -7.83 -11.20 7.84
CA ILE A 39 -6.40 -11.25 7.54
C ILE A 39 -6.04 -10.31 6.37
N GLN A 40 -6.87 -10.27 5.33
CA GLN A 40 -6.66 -9.35 4.20
C GLN A 40 -6.78 -7.89 4.61
N LEU A 41 -7.76 -7.56 5.46
CA LEU A 41 -7.95 -6.20 6.00
C LEU A 41 -6.78 -5.79 6.89
N GLU A 42 -6.30 -6.67 7.76
CA GLU A 42 -5.13 -6.42 8.61
C GLU A 42 -3.87 -6.18 7.77
N THR A 43 -3.67 -6.97 6.73
CA THR A 43 -2.53 -6.79 5.81
C THR A 43 -2.58 -5.43 5.13
N LYS A 44 -3.74 -5.07 4.56
CA LYS A 44 -3.94 -3.75 3.93
C LYS A 44 -3.78 -2.59 4.92
N ALA A 45 -4.29 -2.75 6.14
CA ALA A 45 -4.14 -1.73 7.19
C ALA A 45 -2.68 -1.52 7.59
N LYS A 46 -1.89 -2.60 7.66
CA LYS A 46 -0.46 -2.55 7.92
C LYS A 46 0.29 -1.86 6.78
N GLU A 47 0.03 -2.25 5.54
CA GLU A 47 0.60 -1.60 4.35
C GLU A 47 0.30 -0.10 4.32
N TYR A 48 -0.95 0.29 4.58
CA TYR A 48 -1.35 1.70 4.65
C TYR A 48 -0.62 2.45 5.77
N LYS A 49 -0.46 1.83 6.94
CA LYS A 49 0.27 2.42 8.07
C LYS A 49 1.74 2.62 7.74
N ASP A 50 2.37 1.64 7.10
CA ASP A 50 3.79 1.70 6.71
C ASP A 50 4.02 2.77 5.63
N LEU A 51 3.12 2.86 4.64
CA LEU A 51 3.11 3.92 3.64
C LEU A 51 2.92 5.31 4.29
N SER A 52 1.92 5.45 5.16
CA SER A 52 1.65 6.71 5.86
C SER A 52 2.82 7.17 6.71
N ASN A 53 3.51 6.24 7.37
CA ASN A 53 4.69 6.55 8.17
C ASN A 53 5.89 6.98 7.30
N SER A 54 6.09 6.34 6.15
CA SER A 54 7.17 6.72 5.22
C SER A 54 6.91 8.10 4.60
N TRP A 55 5.66 8.41 4.27
CA TRP A 55 5.28 9.69 3.68
C TRP A 55 5.42 10.88 4.65
N LYS A 56 5.24 10.66 5.96
CA LYS A 56 5.37 11.69 7.00
C LYS A 56 6.78 11.81 7.56
N ASN A 57 7.69 10.94 7.17
CA ASN A 57 9.05 10.93 7.68
C ASN A 57 9.96 11.82 6.83
N GLU A 58 10.07 13.10 7.19
CA GLU A 58 10.94 14.07 6.51
C GLU A 58 12.39 13.56 6.38
N LYS A 59 12.93 12.91 7.40
CA LYS A 59 14.28 12.36 7.41
C LYS A 59 14.44 11.24 6.37
N TYR A 60 13.44 10.37 6.24
CA TYR A 60 13.42 9.32 5.24
C TYR A 60 13.35 9.90 3.83
N ILE A 61 12.47 10.89 3.60
CA ILE A 61 12.30 11.56 2.31
C ILE A 61 13.59 12.25 1.92
N ASN A 62 14.21 13.02 2.83
CA ASN A 62 15.48 13.68 2.61
C ASN A 62 16.57 12.68 2.22
N LYS A 63 16.72 11.59 2.96
CA LYS A 63 17.70 10.54 2.69
C LYS A 63 17.49 9.92 1.31
N THR A 64 16.25 9.58 0.96
CA THR A 64 15.89 9.00 -0.33
C THR A 64 16.22 9.94 -1.49
N LEU A 65 15.90 11.23 -1.35
CA LEU A 65 16.24 12.23 -2.37
C LEU A 65 17.75 12.43 -2.49
N ASP A 66 18.48 12.44 -1.38
CA ASP A 66 19.94 12.54 -1.40
C ASP A 66 20.60 11.32 -2.05
N GLU A 67 20.07 10.13 -1.82
CA GLU A 67 20.53 8.90 -2.49
C GLU A 67 20.33 8.96 -4.01
N ILE A 68 19.20 9.51 -4.46
CA ILE A 68 18.95 9.71 -5.89
C ILE A 68 19.97 10.70 -6.47
N LEU A 69 20.17 11.85 -5.81
CA LEU A 69 21.03 12.93 -6.28
C LEU A 69 22.53 12.60 -6.23
N LYS A 70 22.97 11.68 -5.34
CA LYS A 70 24.36 11.22 -5.25
C LYS A 70 24.81 10.36 -6.43
N ASN A 71 23.91 9.99 -7.34
CA ASN A 71 24.29 9.20 -8.50
C ASN A 71 25.26 9.97 -9.40
N LEU A 72 26.23 9.26 -9.98
CA LEU A 72 27.28 9.83 -10.83
C LEU A 72 26.72 10.61 -12.04
N ILE A 73 25.52 10.25 -12.51
CA ILE A 73 24.83 10.91 -13.62
C ILE A 73 24.55 12.38 -13.31
N PHE A 74 24.30 12.72 -12.04
CA PHE A 74 23.95 14.08 -11.61
C PHE A 74 25.14 14.90 -11.11
N LYS A 75 26.35 14.32 -11.09
CA LYS A 75 27.52 14.92 -10.44
C LYS A 75 27.94 16.27 -11.09
N ASN A 76 27.72 16.40 -12.38
CA ASN A 76 28.12 17.58 -13.15
C ASN A 76 26.96 18.54 -13.43
N GLU A 77 25.78 18.24 -12.90
CA GLU A 77 24.57 19.00 -13.16
C GLU A 77 24.35 20.09 -12.10
N LYS A 78 23.69 21.16 -12.50
CA LYS A 78 23.31 22.23 -11.58
C LYS A 78 22.07 21.84 -10.81
N ILE A 79 22.25 21.46 -9.56
CA ILE A 79 21.19 21.01 -8.67
C ILE A 79 20.97 22.04 -7.56
N LEU A 80 19.73 22.50 -7.43
CA LEU A 80 19.28 23.36 -6.35
C LEU A 80 18.27 22.58 -5.51
N LYS A 81 18.61 22.33 -4.23
CA LYS A 81 17.72 21.68 -3.25
C LYS A 81 17.36 22.68 -2.16
N THR A 82 16.09 22.91 -1.97
CA THR A 82 15.55 23.77 -0.91
C THR A 82 14.57 22.95 -0.06
N ALA A 83 14.82 22.87 1.24
CA ALA A 83 13.92 22.19 2.18
C ALA A 83 13.15 23.25 2.98
N THR A 84 11.83 23.06 3.07
CA THR A 84 10.92 23.80 3.94
C THR A 84 10.29 22.83 4.94
N LYS A 85 9.55 23.33 5.95
CA LYS A 85 8.86 22.48 6.93
C LYS A 85 7.79 21.55 6.31
N GLU A 86 7.31 21.85 5.10
CA GLU A 86 6.16 21.17 4.48
C GLU A 86 6.50 20.47 3.17
N SER A 87 7.63 20.82 2.56
CA SER A 87 8.05 20.26 1.28
C SER A 87 9.54 20.41 1.04
N ILE A 88 10.07 19.57 0.16
CA ILE A 88 11.43 19.64 -0.36
C ILE A 88 11.32 19.90 -1.85
N LYS A 89 11.88 21.02 -2.28
CA LYS A 89 11.94 21.41 -3.70
C LYS A 89 13.32 21.12 -4.26
N ILE A 90 13.36 20.43 -5.40
CA ILE A 90 14.58 20.13 -6.15
C ILE A 90 14.41 20.71 -7.54
N LYS A 91 15.41 21.47 -8.00
CA LYS A 91 15.53 21.92 -9.38
C LYS A 91 16.81 21.36 -9.96
N ILE A 92 16.73 20.72 -11.12
CA ILE A 92 17.87 20.23 -11.88
C ILE A 92 17.85 20.94 -13.23
N GLU A 93 18.94 21.61 -13.57
CA GLU A 93 19.16 22.25 -14.87
C GLU A 93 20.23 21.47 -15.63
N THR A 94 19.90 21.01 -16.84
CA THR A 94 20.79 20.25 -17.71
C THR A 94 20.42 20.43 -19.15
N THR A 95 21.38 20.23 -20.04
CA THR A 95 21.19 20.23 -21.51
C THR A 95 20.94 18.82 -22.05
N ASP A 96 21.16 17.76 -21.25
CA ASP A 96 20.94 16.37 -21.63
C ASP A 96 19.60 15.86 -21.09
N SER A 97 18.64 15.68 -22.00
CA SER A 97 17.29 15.15 -21.64
C SER A 97 17.34 13.78 -20.95
N ARG A 98 18.36 12.95 -21.24
CA ARG A 98 18.52 11.63 -20.59
C ARG A 98 18.75 11.74 -19.09
N VAL A 99 19.38 12.84 -18.64
CA VAL A 99 19.57 13.10 -17.20
C VAL A 99 18.22 13.39 -16.53
N LEU A 100 17.36 14.19 -17.17
CA LEU A 100 16.02 14.49 -16.68
C LEU A 100 15.13 13.23 -16.61
N ASP A 101 15.19 12.41 -17.68
CA ASP A 101 14.44 11.15 -17.72
C ASP A 101 14.90 10.17 -16.63
N ASN A 102 16.20 10.04 -16.41
CA ASN A 102 16.76 9.21 -15.34
C ASN A 102 16.32 9.69 -13.95
N PHE A 103 16.33 11.02 -13.73
CA PHE A 103 15.86 11.59 -12.46
C PHE A 103 14.38 11.28 -12.24
N LEU A 104 13.55 11.56 -13.24
CA LEU A 104 12.12 11.33 -13.20
C LEU A 104 11.80 9.85 -12.90
N ASN A 105 12.41 8.92 -13.65
CA ASN A 105 12.21 7.49 -13.44
C ASN A 105 12.63 7.04 -12.03
N ARG A 106 13.73 7.57 -11.49
CA ARG A 106 14.18 7.25 -10.13
C ARG A 106 13.22 7.76 -9.06
N VAL A 107 12.69 8.98 -9.25
CA VAL A 107 11.72 9.58 -8.33
C VAL A 107 10.38 8.86 -8.37
N LEU A 108 9.85 8.56 -9.57
CA LEU A 108 8.57 7.88 -9.74
C LEU A 108 8.57 6.44 -9.21
N ASN A 109 9.75 5.79 -9.20
CA ASN A 109 9.91 4.46 -8.60
C ASN A 109 10.03 4.49 -7.07
N LYS A 110 10.00 5.67 -6.44
CA LYS A 110 9.97 5.81 -4.99
C LYS A 110 8.58 6.24 -4.52
N GLN A 111 8.20 5.77 -3.34
CA GLN A 111 6.92 6.11 -2.73
C GLN A 111 6.97 7.51 -2.09
N LEU A 112 7.01 8.54 -2.93
CA LEU A 112 7.07 9.94 -2.52
C LEU A 112 5.77 10.65 -2.86
N ILE A 113 5.34 11.61 -2.02
CA ILE A 113 4.18 12.47 -2.30
C ILE A 113 4.67 13.63 -3.16
N ILE A 114 4.39 13.59 -4.45
CA ILE A 114 4.72 14.67 -5.37
C ILE A 114 3.62 15.73 -5.29
N LYS A 115 3.96 16.92 -4.77
CA LYS A 115 3.05 18.08 -4.72
C LYS A 115 3.06 18.85 -6.04
N LYS A 116 4.24 18.96 -6.65
CA LYS A 116 4.40 19.69 -7.89
C LYS A 116 5.51 19.07 -8.73
N LEU A 117 5.26 18.95 -10.02
CA LEU A 117 6.25 18.52 -11.01
C LEU A 117 6.15 19.44 -12.23
N GLU A 118 7.22 20.12 -12.53
CA GLU A 118 7.37 20.91 -13.75
C GLU A 118 8.51 20.32 -14.57
N LEU A 119 8.26 20.06 -15.84
CA LEU A 119 9.23 19.50 -16.79
C LEU A 119 9.35 20.41 -17.99
N ASP A 120 10.58 20.78 -18.32
CA ASP A 120 10.93 21.51 -19.53
C ASP A 120 12.13 20.83 -20.21
N LYS A 121 12.49 21.24 -21.40
CA LYS A 121 13.63 20.68 -22.17
C LYS A 121 14.93 20.70 -21.39
N ASN A 122 15.16 21.76 -20.60
CA ASN A 122 16.46 22.05 -19.96
C ASN A 122 16.39 22.00 -18.42
N PHE A 123 15.23 21.78 -17.84
CA PHE A 123 15.12 21.70 -16.39
C PHE A 123 13.93 20.85 -15.93
N ILE A 124 14.06 20.36 -14.72
CA ILE A 124 12.97 19.74 -13.96
C ILE A 124 12.87 20.39 -12.60
N ILE A 125 11.64 20.68 -12.17
CA ILE A 125 11.33 21.13 -10.81
C ILE A 125 10.41 20.11 -10.17
N LEU A 126 10.87 19.53 -9.07
CA LEU A 126 10.14 18.58 -8.27
C LEU A 126 9.91 19.16 -6.89
N GLU A 127 8.67 19.12 -6.43
CA GLU A 127 8.29 19.42 -5.04
C GLU A 127 7.67 18.21 -4.39
N VAL A 128 8.33 17.70 -3.34
CA VAL A 128 7.91 16.53 -2.57
C VAL A 128 7.37 16.99 -1.22
N GLY A 129 6.17 16.52 -0.86
CA GLY A 129 5.56 16.79 0.44
C GLY A 129 6.24 16.01 1.56
N THR A 130 6.39 16.65 2.73
CA THR A 130 6.93 16.06 3.97
C THR A 130 5.86 15.86 5.04
N LYS A 131 4.61 16.28 4.74
CA LYS A 131 3.42 16.13 5.59
C LYS A 131 2.21 15.80 4.76
#